data_311651f2919c5e036201428919bb4b46
#
_entry.id   311651f2919c5e036201428919bb4b46
#
_cell.length_a   1.000
_cell.length_b   1.000
_cell.length_c   1.000
_cell.angle_alpha   90.00
_cell.angle_beta   90.00
_cell.angle_gamma   90.00
#
_symmetry.space_group_name_H-M   'P 1'
#
loop_
_entity.id
_entity.type
_entity.pdbx_description
1 polymer ?
#
loop_
_entity_poly.entity_id
_entity_poly.type
_entity_poly.pdbx_seq_one_letter_code
_entity_poly.pdbx_strand_id
1 'polypeptide(L)'
;LNLNCFSTEPGESFQTTGPSEGPVAESVFIAGMFVKYGKEFAEISRHIGDTAAAERAEKEVDQMYQAVLDAGWDGEWFLRAYDAESQKVGSKECKEGQIFIEPQGFCVMAGIGVKEGLAEKALDSVKERLDTKYGIMILQPAYTQYYLNLGEISSYPPGYKENAGIFCHNNPWVSIAETVIGRGNRAFEIYKKTCPSYIEDISEIHCTEPYIYSQMVAGADAVFHGQAKNS
;
A
#
# COMPACT_ATOMS: atom_id res chain seq x y z
N LEU A 1 -4.43 7.45 -6.23
CA LEU A 1 -3.46 7.82 -7.26
C LEU A 1 -4.07 7.64 -8.64
N ASN A 2 -4.05 8.66 -9.45
CA ASN A 2 -4.41 8.60 -10.85
C ASN A 2 -3.17 8.83 -11.73
N LEU A 3 -2.37 7.79 -11.88
CA LEU A 3 -1.06 7.85 -12.54
C LEU A 3 -1.15 7.87 -14.07
N ASN A 4 -2.33 7.63 -14.63
CA ASN A 4 -2.64 7.77 -16.06
C ASN A 4 -3.40 9.06 -16.36
N CYS A 5 -3.24 10.09 -15.54
CA CYS A 5 -3.85 11.39 -15.78
C CYS A 5 -3.09 12.11 -16.90
N PHE A 6 -3.79 12.39 -17.99
CA PHE A 6 -3.28 13.15 -19.14
C PHE A 6 -3.82 14.59 -19.20
N SER A 7 -4.61 14.99 -18.19
CA SER A 7 -5.10 16.37 -18.09
C SER A 7 -4.00 17.29 -17.57
N THR A 8 -3.91 18.48 -18.17
CA THR A 8 -3.06 19.57 -17.69
C THR A 8 -3.80 20.48 -16.68
N GLU A 9 -5.10 20.24 -16.47
CA GLU A 9 -5.94 21.08 -15.63
C GLU A 9 -6.08 20.48 -14.22
N PRO A 10 -5.84 21.26 -13.16
CA PRO A 10 -6.13 20.82 -11.78
C PRO A 10 -7.62 20.45 -11.61
N GLY A 11 -7.87 19.36 -10.93
CA GLY A 11 -9.25 18.85 -10.69
C GLY A 11 -9.77 17.88 -11.76
N GLU A 12 -9.08 17.74 -12.89
CA GLU A 12 -9.38 16.71 -13.89
C GLU A 12 -8.57 15.43 -13.68
N SER A 13 -7.88 15.31 -12.57
CA SER A 13 -7.02 14.18 -12.20
C SER A 13 -7.78 12.86 -11.96
N PHE A 14 -9.09 12.89 -11.97
CA PHE A 14 -9.93 11.69 -11.89
C PHE A 14 -10.12 10.93 -13.19
N GLN A 15 -9.57 11.42 -14.29
CA GLN A 15 -9.71 10.74 -15.55
C GLN A 15 -9.02 9.39 -15.50
N THR A 16 -9.82 8.36 -15.52
CA THR A 16 -9.37 6.96 -15.51
C THR A 16 -9.25 6.40 -16.92
N THR A 17 -9.66 7.16 -17.93
CA THR A 17 -9.62 6.77 -19.33
C THR A 17 -8.35 7.32 -19.98
N GLY A 18 -7.29 6.56 -19.85
CA GLY A 18 -6.07 6.78 -20.61
C GLY A 18 -5.97 5.78 -21.78
N PRO A 19 -4.93 5.89 -22.61
CA PRO A 19 -4.69 4.88 -23.63
C PRO A 19 -4.46 3.52 -22.98
N SER A 20 -4.99 2.48 -23.60
CA SER A 20 -4.74 1.09 -23.20
C SER A 20 -3.45 0.53 -23.79
N GLU A 21 -2.81 1.30 -24.67
CA GLU A 21 -1.56 0.96 -25.36
C GLU A 21 -0.57 2.12 -25.25
N GLY A 22 0.71 1.81 -25.30
CA GLY A 22 1.78 2.79 -25.17
C GLY A 22 2.22 3.00 -23.71
N PRO A 23 2.79 4.16 -23.37
CA PRO A 23 3.23 4.45 -22.01
C PRO A 23 2.02 4.56 -21.08
N VAL A 24 1.88 3.57 -20.21
CA VAL A 24 0.84 3.48 -19.18
C VAL A 24 1.49 3.39 -17.82
N ALA A 25 0.78 3.83 -16.79
CA ALA A 25 1.25 3.68 -15.42
C ALA A 25 1.19 2.22 -14.97
N GLU A 26 2.16 1.82 -14.16
CA GLU A 26 2.29 0.46 -13.64
C GLU A 26 2.35 0.48 -12.11
N SER A 27 1.50 -0.29 -11.47
CA SER A 27 1.39 -0.33 -10.00
C SER A 27 2.08 -1.55 -9.41
N VAL A 28 3.14 -1.33 -8.64
CA VAL A 28 3.83 -2.42 -7.90
C VAL A 28 2.90 -3.05 -6.87
N PHE A 29 2.00 -2.28 -6.26
CA PHE A 29 0.96 -2.80 -5.39
C PHE A 29 0.05 -3.82 -6.10
N ILE A 30 -0.43 -3.48 -7.30
CA ILE A 30 -1.27 -4.39 -8.10
C ILE A 30 -0.46 -5.61 -8.58
N ALA A 31 0.82 -5.42 -8.92
CA ALA A 31 1.71 -6.53 -9.25
C ALA A 31 1.85 -7.52 -8.07
N GLY A 32 1.98 -7.02 -6.83
CA GLY A 32 1.96 -7.85 -5.62
C GLY A 32 0.64 -8.60 -5.45
N MET A 33 -0.51 -7.94 -5.67
CA MET A 33 -1.83 -8.59 -5.67
C MET A 33 -1.94 -9.68 -6.74
N PHE A 34 -1.46 -9.39 -7.95
CA PHE A 34 -1.46 -10.35 -9.05
C PHE A 34 -0.68 -11.62 -8.70
N VAL A 35 0.53 -11.48 -8.13
CA VAL A 35 1.34 -12.63 -7.71
C VAL A 35 0.63 -13.43 -6.62
N LYS A 36 0.04 -12.76 -5.61
CA LYS A 36 -0.66 -13.45 -4.53
C LYS A 36 -1.86 -14.25 -5.04
N TYR A 37 -2.78 -13.60 -5.70
CA TYR A 37 -4.03 -14.22 -6.13
C TYR A 37 -3.87 -15.08 -7.38
N GLY A 38 -2.86 -14.83 -8.20
CA GLY A 38 -2.49 -15.69 -9.31
C GLY A 38 -2.04 -17.08 -8.86
N LYS A 39 -1.31 -17.18 -7.74
CA LYS A 39 -0.98 -18.47 -7.11
C LYS A 39 -2.24 -19.22 -6.67
N GLU A 40 -3.15 -18.54 -5.98
CA GLU A 40 -4.41 -19.13 -5.52
C GLU A 40 -5.29 -19.56 -6.72
N PHE A 41 -5.34 -18.75 -7.77
CA PHE A 41 -6.03 -19.10 -9.01
C PHE A 41 -5.45 -20.35 -9.66
N ALA A 42 -4.13 -20.49 -9.72
CA ALA A 42 -3.48 -21.69 -10.25
C ALA A 42 -3.83 -22.95 -9.43
N GLU A 43 -3.86 -22.85 -8.10
CA GLU A 43 -4.27 -23.95 -7.21
C GLU A 43 -5.74 -24.35 -7.47
N ILE A 44 -6.66 -23.37 -7.54
CA ILE A 44 -8.08 -23.62 -7.86
C ILE A 44 -8.21 -24.28 -9.22
N SER A 45 -7.52 -23.77 -10.25
CA SER A 45 -7.54 -24.32 -11.60
C SER A 45 -7.08 -25.79 -11.63
N ARG A 46 -6.04 -26.14 -10.91
CA ARG A 46 -5.60 -27.54 -10.74
C ARG A 46 -6.65 -28.39 -10.05
N HIS A 47 -7.28 -27.86 -9.01
CA HIS A 47 -8.31 -28.59 -8.26
C HIS A 47 -9.53 -28.95 -9.12
N ILE A 48 -9.93 -28.07 -10.04
CA ILE A 48 -11.05 -28.32 -10.96
C ILE A 48 -10.61 -29.04 -12.27
N GLY A 49 -9.32 -29.36 -12.42
CA GLY A 49 -8.80 -30.10 -13.58
C GLY A 49 -8.44 -29.23 -14.78
N ASP A 50 -8.49 -27.89 -14.68
CA ASP A 50 -8.03 -26.98 -15.75
C ASP A 50 -6.51 -26.75 -15.66
N THR A 51 -5.76 -27.76 -16.09
CA THR A 51 -4.30 -27.73 -16.06
C THR A 51 -3.72 -26.63 -16.95
N ALA A 52 -4.35 -26.36 -18.09
CA ALA A 52 -3.87 -25.33 -19.01
C ALA A 52 -3.96 -23.91 -18.41
N ALA A 53 -5.06 -23.61 -17.73
CA ALA A 53 -5.21 -22.34 -17.00
C ALA A 53 -4.20 -22.22 -15.83
N ALA A 54 -3.97 -23.32 -15.11
CA ALA A 54 -3.01 -23.35 -14.02
C ALA A 54 -1.58 -23.09 -14.49
N GLU A 55 -1.10 -23.78 -15.53
CA GLU A 55 0.23 -23.61 -16.08
C GLU A 55 0.46 -22.20 -16.64
N ARG A 56 -0.55 -21.64 -17.31
CA ARG A 56 -0.50 -20.24 -17.77
C ARG A 56 -0.37 -19.27 -16.60
N ALA A 57 -1.20 -19.44 -15.59
CA ALA A 57 -1.18 -18.56 -14.40
C ALA A 57 0.17 -18.64 -13.67
N GLU A 58 0.72 -19.82 -13.45
CA GLU A 58 2.01 -20.02 -12.83
C GLU A 58 3.13 -19.30 -13.60
N LYS A 59 3.16 -19.44 -14.91
CA LYS A 59 4.13 -18.75 -15.76
C LYS A 59 4.02 -17.22 -15.65
N GLU A 60 2.82 -16.69 -15.72
CA GLU A 60 2.58 -15.24 -15.63
C GLU A 60 2.92 -14.71 -14.21
N VAL A 61 2.62 -15.48 -13.16
CA VAL A 61 3.00 -15.19 -11.78
C VAL A 61 4.51 -15.13 -11.60
N ASP A 62 5.24 -16.11 -12.15
CA ASP A 62 6.70 -16.14 -12.06
C ASP A 62 7.33 -14.95 -12.80
N GLN A 63 6.79 -14.58 -13.96
CA GLN A 63 7.24 -13.41 -14.70
C GLN A 63 7.00 -12.11 -13.91
N MET A 64 5.81 -11.97 -13.32
CA MET A 64 5.48 -10.78 -12.51
C MET A 64 6.32 -10.73 -11.23
N TYR A 65 6.53 -11.87 -10.57
CA TYR A 65 7.40 -11.95 -9.39
C TYR A 65 8.80 -11.41 -9.70
N GLN A 66 9.39 -11.86 -10.81
CA GLN A 66 10.71 -11.40 -11.23
C GLN A 66 10.70 -9.92 -11.61
N ALA A 67 9.68 -9.44 -12.33
CA ALA A 67 9.56 -8.04 -12.69
C ALA A 67 9.51 -7.12 -11.45
N VAL A 68 8.81 -7.53 -10.39
CA VAL A 68 8.79 -6.76 -9.13
C VAL A 68 10.15 -6.74 -8.46
N LEU A 69 10.90 -7.84 -8.46
CA LEU A 69 12.27 -7.84 -7.93
C LEU A 69 13.21 -6.94 -8.72
N ASP A 70 13.12 -6.97 -10.05
CA ASP A 70 14.03 -6.27 -10.94
C ASP A 70 13.76 -4.76 -11.01
N ALA A 71 12.47 -4.36 -11.01
CA ALA A 71 12.05 -2.98 -11.23
C ALA A 71 11.26 -2.37 -10.07
N GLY A 72 10.67 -3.17 -9.20
CA GLY A 72 9.83 -2.69 -8.09
C GLY A 72 10.56 -2.40 -6.79
N TRP A 73 11.85 -2.71 -6.68
CA TRP A 73 12.64 -2.53 -5.46
C TRP A 73 13.49 -1.26 -5.49
N ASP A 74 13.39 -0.41 -4.45
CA ASP A 74 14.09 0.88 -4.33
C ASP A 74 15.29 0.88 -3.36
N GLY A 75 15.77 -0.32 -3.00
CA GLY A 75 16.92 -0.51 -2.11
C GLY A 75 16.56 -0.74 -0.65
N GLU A 76 15.47 -0.15 -0.15
CA GLU A 76 14.99 -0.28 1.22
C GLU A 76 13.52 -0.69 1.33
N TRP A 77 12.72 -0.42 0.30
CA TRP A 77 11.31 -0.78 0.21
C TRP A 77 10.86 -0.96 -1.24
N PHE A 78 9.67 -1.48 -1.46
CA PHE A 78 9.04 -1.58 -2.77
C PHE A 78 8.44 -0.24 -3.20
N LEU A 79 8.69 0.16 -4.44
CA LEU A 79 8.07 1.33 -5.07
C LEU A 79 6.53 1.24 -5.01
N ARG A 80 5.86 2.38 -5.04
CA ARG A 80 4.40 2.40 -5.17
C ARG A 80 3.97 2.09 -6.59
N ALA A 81 4.62 2.75 -7.56
CA ALA A 81 4.26 2.66 -8.97
C ALA A 81 5.32 3.34 -9.86
N TYR A 82 5.13 3.17 -11.15
CA TYR A 82 5.63 4.07 -12.18
C TYR A 82 4.45 4.84 -12.78
N ASP A 83 4.61 6.13 -13.04
CA ASP A 83 3.60 6.91 -13.75
C ASP A 83 3.66 6.69 -15.27
N ALA A 84 2.76 7.34 -16.02
CA ALA A 84 2.70 7.20 -17.47
C ALA A 84 3.97 7.66 -18.21
N GLU A 85 4.82 8.45 -17.56
CA GLU A 85 6.13 8.91 -18.08
C GLU A 85 7.29 8.04 -17.56
N SER A 86 6.98 6.90 -16.94
CA SER A 86 7.94 5.98 -16.32
C SER A 86 8.73 6.60 -15.15
N GLN A 87 8.19 7.63 -14.50
CA GLN A 87 8.78 8.19 -13.31
C GLN A 87 8.37 7.37 -12.09
N LYS A 88 9.31 7.20 -11.18
CA LYS A 88 9.07 6.44 -9.94
C LYS A 88 8.15 7.21 -8.99
N VAL A 89 7.19 6.51 -8.42
CA VAL A 89 6.34 6.95 -7.32
C VAL A 89 6.58 6.06 -6.11
N GLY A 90 6.74 6.65 -4.95
CA GLY A 90 7.07 5.89 -3.75
C GLY A 90 8.55 5.51 -3.66
N SER A 91 9.44 6.32 -4.22
CA SER A 91 10.89 6.17 -4.18
C SER A 91 11.52 7.12 -3.17
N LYS A 92 12.65 6.72 -2.60
CA LYS A 92 13.52 7.61 -1.81
C LYS A 92 14.03 8.82 -2.62
N GLU A 93 13.99 8.76 -3.94
CA GLU A 93 14.34 9.85 -4.84
C GLU A 93 13.26 10.95 -4.90
N CYS A 94 12.02 10.62 -4.49
CA CYS A 94 10.93 11.57 -4.44
C CYS A 94 11.12 12.57 -3.28
N LYS A 95 10.68 13.82 -3.50
CA LYS A 95 10.71 14.83 -2.43
C LYS A 95 9.71 14.51 -1.33
N GLU A 96 8.51 14.08 -1.69
CA GLU A 96 7.39 13.71 -0.84
C GLU A 96 6.81 12.38 -1.31
N GLY A 97 6.03 11.68 -0.49
CA GLY A 97 5.49 10.37 -0.86
C GLY A 97 6.56 9.34 -1.19
N GLN A 98 7.58 9.22 -0.35
CA GLN A 98 8.73 8.34 -0.60
C GLN A 98 8.43 6.87 -0.37
N ILE A 99 7.62 6.56 0.65
CA ILE A 99 7.22 5.19 0.99
C ILE A 99 5.71 5.10 1.13
N PHE A 100 5.13 4.01 0.64
CA PHE A 100 3.70 3.70 0.72
C PHE A 100 3.49 2.32 1.33
N ILE A 101 2.45 2.18 2.15
CA ILE A 101 2.14 0.94 2.88
C ILE A 101 1.73 -0.22 1.95
N GLU A 102 0.97 0.06 0.88
CA GLU A 102 0.29 -0.95 0.08
C GLU A 102 1.25 -1.94 -0.59
N PRO A 103 2.31 -1.49 -1.29
CA PRO A 103 3.24 -2.44 -1.91
C PRO A 103 4.04 -3.24 -0.88
N GLN A 104 4.35 -2.66 0.30
CA GLN A 104 5.07 -3.38 1.34
C GLN A 104 4.21 -4.54 1.87
N GLY A 105 2.94 -4.28 2.16
CA GLY A 105 2.01 -5.32 2.61
C GLY A 105 1.82 -6.41 1.57
N PHE A 106 1.40 -6.05 0.35
CA PHE A 106 1.02 -7.05 -0.65
C PHE A 106 2.19 -7.80 -1.28
N CYS A 107 3.32 -7.17 -1.54
CA CYS A 107 4.50 -7.88 -2.07
C CYS A 107 4.97 -8.95 -1.07
N VAL A 108 5.04 -8.61 0.22
CA VAL A 108 5.44 -9.58 1.24
C VAL A 108 4.38 -10.66 1.45
N MET A 109 3.09 -10.33 1.47
CA MET A 109 1.99 -11.31 1.49
C MET A 109 2.04 -12.29 0.32
N ALA A 110 2.49 -11.83 -0.86
CA ALA A 110 2.71 -12.66 -2.03
C ALA A 110 3.98 -13.51 -1.96
N GLY A 111 4.82 -13.31 -0.95
CA GLY A 111 6.12 -13.96 -0.79
C GLY A 111 7.24 -13.31 -1.58
N ILE A 112 7.00 -12.14 -2.20
CA ILE A 112 8.03 -11.41 -2.96
C ILE A 112 9.06 -10.84 -2.01
N GLY A 113 10.33 -11.09 -2.30
CA GLY A 113 11.46 -10.61 -1.50
C GLY A 113 11.72 -11.37 -0.20
N VAL A 114 10.94 -12.41 0.11
CA VAL A 114 11.14 -13.21 1.34
C VAL A 114 12.44 -14.01 1.24
N LYS A 115 12.67 -14.71 0.12
CA LYS A 115 13.88 -15.51 -0.09
C LYS A 115 15.12 -14.64 -0.24
N GLU A 116 14.96 -13.44 -0.75
CA GLU A 116 16.02 -12.49 -1.02
C GLU A 116 16.38 -11.60 0.19
N GLY A 117 15.65 -11.73 1.31
CA GLY A 117 15.84 -10.90 2.51
C GLY A 117 15.38 -9.44 2.32
N LEU A 118 14.57 -9.16 1.29
CA LEU A 118 14.04 -7.83 1.01
C LEU A 118 12.76 -7.54 1.80
N ALA A 119 11.99 -8.58 2.11
CA ALA A 119 10.74 -8.46 2.85
C ALA A 119 10.96 -7.90 4.26
N GLU A 120 12.00 -8.38 4.96
CA GLU A 120 12.37 -7.88 6.28
C GLU A 120 12.74 -6.39 6.23
N LYS A 121 13.54 -5.98 5.24
CA LYS A 121 13.93 -4.56 5.04
C LYS A 121 12.72 -3.68 4.75
N ALA A 122 11.82 -4.12 3.88
CA ALA A 122 10.60 -3.40 3.54
C ALA A 122 9.73 -3.17 4.78
N LEU A 123 9.51 -4.20 5.60
CA LEU A 123 8.70 -4.10 6.81
C LEU A 123 9.42 -3.32 7.93
N ASP A 124 10.75 -3.36 8.01
CA ASP A 124 11.52 -2.51 8.91
C ASP A 124 11.39 -1.03 8.49
N SER A 125 11.42 -0.73 7.19
CA SER A 125 11.17 0.63 6.67
C SER A 125 9.75 1.12 6.99
N VAL A 126 8.74 0.24 6.89
CA VAL A 126 7.37 0.55 7.33
C VAL A 126 7.33 0.89 8.81
N LYS A 127 7.99 0.08 9.66
CA LYS A 127 8.05 0.31 11.10
C LYS A 127 8.74 1.62 11.44
N GLU A 128 9.85 1.93 10.78
CA GLU A 128 10.63 3.13 11.04
C GLU A 128 9.92 4.41 10.58
N ARG A 129 9.27 4.36 9.42
CA ARG A 129 8.80 5.55 8.73
C ARG A 129 7.30 5.79 8.79
N LEU A 130 6.50 4.73 8.82
CA LEU A 130 5.04 4.84 8.73
C LEU A 130 4.33 4.55 10.05
N ASP A 131 4.99 3.86 10.99
CA ASP A 131 4.34 3.43 12.21
C ASP A 131 4.13 4.59 13.20
N THR A 132 2.93 4.65 13.75
CA THR A 132 2.56 5.62 14.78
C THR A 132 1.93 4.93 15.97
N LYS A 133 1.63 5.68 17.00
CA LYS A 133 0.87 5.19 18.16
C LYS A 133 -0.52 4.68 17.78
N TYR A 134 -1.14 5.21 16.74
CA TYR A 134 -2.54 4.96 16.36
C TYR A 134 -2.72 4.07 15.12
N GLY A 135 -1.63 3.55 14.58
CA GLY A 135 -1.61 2.70 13.40
C GLY A 135 -0.51 3.12 12.42
N ILE A 136 -0.49 2.47 11.27
CA ILE A 136 0.49 2.69 10.20
C ILE A 136 -0.11 3.65 9.18
N MET A 137 0.60 4.75 8.92
CA MET A 137 0.23 5.74 7.90
C MET A 137 0.34 5.14 6.50
N ILE A 138 -0.48 5.66 5.57
CA ILE A 138 -0.49 5.15 4.20
C ILE A 138 0.79 5.52 3.43
N LEU A 139 1.37 6.68 3.69
CA LEU A 139 2.60 7.17 3.06
C LEU A 139 3.36 8.15 3.94
N GLN A 140 4.63 8.44 3.58
CA GLN A 140 5.47 9.47 4.17
C GLN A 140 6.61 9.86 3.20
N PRO A 141 7.07 11.15 3.20
CA PRO A 141 6.44 12.33 3.80
C PRO A 141 5.09 12.67 3.14
N ALA A 142 4.21 13.34 3.89
CA ALA A 142 2.96 13.84 3.34
C ALA A 142 3.21 14.86 2.23
N TYR A 143 2.29 14.93 1.27
CA TYR A 143 2.31 15.96 0.23
C TYR A 143 1.89 17.32 0.81
N THR A 144 2.71 18.35 0.53
CA THR A 144 2.46 19.73 0.98
C THR A 144 1.99 20.65 -0.14
N GLN A 145 1.96 20.14 -1.38
CA GLN A 145 1.49 20.84 -2.56
C GLN A 145 0.78 19.89 -3.51
N TYR A 146 -0.01 20.44 -4.42
CA TYR A 146 -0.69 19.65 -5.45
C TYR A 146 0.30 19.21 -6.54
N TYR A 147 0.28 17.92 -6.85
CA TYR A 147 1.05 17.29 -7.93
C TYR A 147 0.09 16.78 -9.00
N LEU A 148 0.14 17.38 -10.18
CA LEU A 148 -0.80 17.08 -11.26
C LEU A 148 -0.77 15.60 -11.67
N ASN A 149 0.42 15.02 -11.76
CA ASN A 149 0.62 13.61 -12.13
C ASN A 149 0.21 12.60 -11.04
N LEU A 150 0.01 13.04 -9.81
CA LEU A 150 -0.46 12.19 -8.70
C LEU A 150 -1.94 12.36 -8.41
N GLY A 151 -2.49 13.52 -8.78
CA GLY A 151 -3.88 13.85 -8.63
C GLY A 151 -4.32 14.09 -7.19
N GLU A 152 -5.54 13.72 -6.89
CA GLU A 152 -6.26 14.07 -5.67
C GLU A 152 -5.53 13.74 -4.38
N ILE A 153 -4.72 12.67 -4.36
CA ILE A 153 -3.95 12.29 -3.17
C ILE A 153 -3.12 13.45 -2.61
N SER A 154 -2.61 14.30 -3.50
CA SER A 154 -1.78 15.45 -3.14
C SER A 154 -2.59 16.74 -2.84
N SER A 155 -3.91 16.69 -2.97
CA SER A 155 -4.80 17.81 -2.64
C SER A 155 -5.31 17.79 -1.20
N TYR A 156 -5.29 16.64 -0.54
CA TYR A 156 -5.72 16.53 0.85
C TYR A 156 -4.70 17.17 1.81
N PRO A 157 -5.15 17.73 2.93
CA PRO A 157 -4.24 18.19 3.97
C PRO A 157 -3.34 17.05 4.48
N PRO A 158 -2.08 17.35 4.87
CA PRO A 158 -1.18 16.37 5.50
C PRO A 158 -1.82 15.65 6.69
N GLY A 159 -1.68 14.34 6.73
CA GLY A 159 -2.26 13.48 7.75
C GLY A 159 -3.75 13.17 7.55
N TYR A 160 -4.35 13.57 6.41
CA TYR A 160 -5.77 13.35 6.14
C TYR A 160 -5.98 12.53 4.87
N LYS A 161 -6.94 11.59 4.92
CA LYS A 161 -7.25 10.67 3.83
C LYS A 161 -5.97 10.00 3.27
N GLU A 162 -5.87 9.88 1.96
CA GLU A 162 -4.73 9.24 1.31
C GLU A 162 -3.41 10.03 1.43
N ASN A 163 -3.46 11.25 1.95
CA ASN A 163 -2.25 12.03 2.18
C ASN A 163 -1.70 11.84 3.61
N ALA A 164 -1.07 10.70 3.85
CA ALA A 164 -0.47 10.30 5.12
C ALA A 164 -1.49 10.05 6.27
N GLY A 165 -2.76 9.79 5.97
CA GLY A 165 -3.72 9.25 6.94
C GLY A 165 -3.43 7.78 7.27
N ILE A 166 -4.10 7.26 8.28
CA ILE A 166 -4.05 5.86 8.71
C ILE A 166 -5.35 5.19 8.29
N PHE A 167 -5.30 4.32 7.30
CA PHE A 167 -6.48 3.55 6.89
C PHE A 167 -6.55 2.22 7.63
N CYS A 168 -7.68 1.96 8.28
CA CYS A 168 -7.83 0.75 9.08
C CYS A 168 -7.83 -0.53 8.24
N HIS A 169 -8.18 -0.47 6.95
CA HIS A 169 -8.14 -1.64 6.08
C HIS A 169 -6.73 -1.98 5.53
N ASN A 170 -5.80 -1.01 5.48
CA ASN A 170 -4.44 -1.26 4.99
C ASN A 170 -3.53 -1.86 6.07
N ASN A 171 -3.79 -1.56 7.33
CA ASN A 171 -2.99 -2.03 8.45
C ASN A 171 -2.97 -3.56 8.58
N PRO A 172 -4.09 -4.30 8.40
CA PRO A 172 -4.09 -5.75 8.36
C PRO A 172 -3.17 -6.36 7.30
N TRP A 173 -2.95 -5.71 6.16
CA TRP A 173 -2.04 -6.23 5.13
C TRP A 173 -0.60 -6.32 5.65
N VAL A 174 -0.15 -5.30 6.39
CA VAL A 174 1.17 -5.32 7.04
C VAL A 174 1.20 -6.32 8.19
N SER A 175 0.14 -6.41 8.99
CA SER A 175 0.03 -7.42 10.05
C SER A 175 0.17 -8.84 9.49
N ILE A 176 -0.50 -9.16 8.38
CA ILE A 176 -0.36 -10.46 7.70
C ILE A 176 1.06 -10.63 7.14
N ALA A 177 1.62 -9.59 6.50
CA ALA A 177 2.97 -9.63 5.97
C ALA A 177 4.02 -9.94 7.05
N GLU A 178 3.89 -9.36 8.23
CA GLU A 178 4.75 -9.67 9.39
C GLU A 178 4.64 -11.15 9.81
N THR A 179 3.44 -11.76 9.70
CA THR A 179 3.31 -13.20 9.97
C THR A 179 4.00 -14.07 8.93
N VAL A 180 4.02 -13.63 7.67
CA VAL A 180 4.71 -14.35 6.57
C VAL A 180 6.21 -14.49 6.84
N ILE A 181 6.82 -13.47 7.44
CA ILE A 181 8.24 -13.49 7.82
C ILE A 181 8.50 -13.93 9.27
N GLY A 182 7.47 -14.48 9.95
CA GLY A 182 7.61 -15.05 11.29
C GLY A 182 7.60 -14.06 12.45
N ARG A 183 7.24 -12.78 12.22
CA ARG A 183 7.21 -11.73 13.24
C ARG A 183 5.83 -11.60 13.91
N GLY A 184 5.28 -12.68 14.48
CA GLY A 184 3.93 -12.73 15.05
C GLY A 184 3.66 -11.70 16.15
N ASN A 185 4.64 -11.39 17.01
CA ASN A 185 4.49 -10.37 18.04
C ASN A 185 4.29 -8.97 17.43
N ARG A 186 5.01 -8.66 16.35
CA ARG A 186 4.85 -7.40 15.63
C ARG A 186 3.50 -7.34 14.93
N ALA A 187 3.08 -8.43 14.30
CA ALA A 187 1.75 -8.53 13.69
C ALA A 187 0.63 -8.22 14.70
N PHE A 188 0.72 -8.77 15.91
CA PHE A 188 -0.25 -8.53 16.97
C PHE A 188 -0.19 -7.09 17.51
N GLU A 189 1.00 -6.49 17.60
CA GLU A 189 1.14 -5.08 17.95
C GLU A 189 0.39 -4.16 16.97
N ILE A 190 0.55 -4.40 15.65
CA ILE A 190 -0.16 -3.66 14.61
C ILE A 190 -1.67 -3.85 14.73
N TYR A 191 -2.12 -5.08 14.90
CA TYR A 191 -3.54 -5.41 15.07
C TYR A 191 -4.18 -4.61 16.21
N LYS A 192 -3.52 -4.54 17.37
CA LYS A 192 -4.05 -3.83 18.54
C LYS A 192 -4.25 -2.32 18.31
N LYS A 193 -3.46 -1.70 17.44
CA LYS A 193 -3.54 -0.24 17.18
C LYS A 193 -4.83 0.18 16.49
N THR A 194 -5.46 -0.72 15.73
CA THR A 194 -6.68 -0.44 14.97
C THR A 194 -7.91 -1.21 15.44
N CYS A 195 -7.71 -2.22 16.30
CA CYS A 195 -8.81 -3.03 16.80
C CYS A 195 -9.63 -2.28 17.86
N PRO A 196 -10.96 -2.10 17.66
CA PRO A 196 -11.80 -1.30 18.55
C PRO A 196 -11.72 -1.69 20.02
N SER A 197 -11.61 -2.97 20.34
CA SER A 197 -11.50 -3.45 21.72
C SER A 197 -10.19 -3.10 22.44
N TYR A 198 -9.19 -2.62 21.72
CA TYR A 198 -7.88 -2.21 22.28
C TYR A 198 -7.64 -0.69 22.28
N ILE A 199 -8.59 0.08 21.75
CA ILE A 199 -8.48 1.55 21.66
C ILE A 199 -9.45 2.28 22.59
N GLU A 200 -10.08 1.57 23.53
CA GLU A 200 -11.03 2.14 24.51
C GLU A 200 -10.36 3.22 25.37
N ASP A 201 -9.11 3.00 25.79
CA ASP A 201 -8.34 3.95 26.63
C ASP A 201 -8.07 5.30 25.92
N ILE A 202 -8.24 5.36 24.61
CA ILE A 202 -8.08 6.57 23.80
C ILE A 202 -9.39 7.04 23.17
N SER A 203 -10.53 6.62 23.70
CA SER A 203 -11.86 6.92 23.14
C SER A 203 -12.13 8.42 23.01
N GLU A 204 -11.63 9.24 23.93
CA GLU A 204 -11.74 10.70 23.87
C GLU A 204 -10.96 11.32 22.69
N ILE A 205 -9.89 10.67 22.25
CA ILE A 205 -9.10 11.09 21.08
C ILE A 205 -9.69 10.51 19.82
N HIS A 206 -9.95 9.20 19.84
CA HIS A 206 -10.42 8.45 18.66
C HIS A 206 -11.83 8.88 18.23
N CYS A 207 -12.75 9.10 19.16
CA CYS A 207 -14.08 9.66 18.94
C CYS A 207 -14.94 8.86 17.96
N THR A 208 -14.98 7.54 18.10
CA THR A 208 -15.90 6.67 17.36
C THR A 208 -16.69 5.78 18.32
N GLU A 209 -17.77 5.16 17.84
CA GLU A 209 -18.56 4.25 18.63
C GLU A 209 -17.75 3.01 19.03
N PRO A 210 -18.02 2.43 20.21
CA PRO A 210 -17.42 1.16 20.60
C PRO A 210 -17.68 0.06 19.56
N TYR A 211 -16.68 -0.78 19.31
CA TYR A 211 -16.75 -1.93 18.38
C TYR A 211 -16.83 -1.59 16.90
N ILE A 212 -16.72 -0.32 16.52
CA ILE A 212 -16.71 0.09 15.12
C ILE A 212 -15.28 0.38 14.66
N TYR A 213 -14.87 -0.25 13.55
CA TYR A 213 -13.68 0.16 12.83
C TYR A 213 -13.95 1.44 12.07
N SER A 214 -13.20 2.49 12.34
CA SER A 214 -13.24 3.68 11.51
C SER A 214 -12.64 3.38 10.13
N GLN A 215 -13.07 4.11 9.11
CA GLN A 215 -12.46 4.02 7.78
C GLN A 215 -11.00 4.44 7.86
N MET A 216 -10.74 5.58 8.48
CA MET A 216 -9.40 6.12 8.67
C MET A 216 -9.26 6.82 10.01
N VAL A 217 -8.01 6.96 10.41
CA VAL A 217 -7.57 7.77 11.56
C VAL A 217 -6.61 8.83 11.05
N ALA A 218 -6.69 10.03 11.63
CA ALA A 218 -5.79 11.12 11.26
C ALA A 218 -4.33 10.78 11.58
N GLY A 219 -3.46 10.95 10.58
CA GLY A 219 -2.04 10.63 10.65
C GLY A 219 -1.22 11.64 11.46
N ALA A 220 0.09 11.39 11.56
CA ALA A 220 0.98 12.15 12.42
C ALA A 220 1.09 13.64 12.06
N ASP A 221 0.91 13.98 10.78
CA ASP A 221 1.00 15.36 10.31
C ASP A 221 -0.29 16.17 10.52
N ALA A 222 -1.38 15.53 10.95
CA ALA A 222 -2.63 16.21 11.24
C ALA A 222 -2.64 16.82 12.66
N VAL A 223 -3.23 18.01 12.80
CA VAL A 223 -3.42 18.68 14.09
C VAL A 223 -4.24 17.82 15.06
N PHE A 224 -5.17 17.00 14.54
CA PHE A 224 -6.03 16.08 15.28
C PHE A 224 -5.57 14.61 15.14
N HIS A 225 -4.26 14.39 15.16
CA HIS A 225 -3.66 13.05 15.09
C HIS A 225 -4.33 12.06 16.05
N GLY A 226 -4.72 10.91 15.56
CA GLY A 226 -5.39 9.85 16.32
C GLY A 226 -6.92 9.91 16.29
N GLN A 227 -7.53 11.00 15.78
CA GLN A 227 -8.97 11.11 15.68
C GLN A 227 -9.49 10.31 14.48
N ALA A 228 -10.52 9.49 14.71
CA ALA A 228 -11.21 8.77 13.64
C ALA A 228 -11.91 9.73 12.68
N LYS A 229 -11.88 9.38 11.41
CA LYS A 229 -12.56 10.10 10.33
C LYS A 229 -13.31 9.08 9.47
N ASN A 230 -14.61 9.31 9.37
CA ASN A 230 -15.47 8.57 8.43
C ASN A 230 -15.85 9.53 7.30
N SER A 231 -15.84 9.00 6.10
CA SER A 231 -16.28 9.76 4.91
C SER A 231 -17.78 9.66 4.74
#